data_5b6d9186006d0f461a175daa39513d43
#
_entry.id   5b6d9186006d0f461a175daa39513d43
#
_cell.length_a   1.000
_cell.length_b   1.000
_cell.length_c   1.000
_cell.angle_alpha   90.00
_cell.angle_beta   90.00
_cell.angle_gamma   90.00
#
_symmetry.space_group_name_H-M   'P 1'
#
loop_
_entity.id
_entity.type
_entity.pdbx_description
1 polymer ?
#
loop_
_entity_poly.entity_id
_entity_poly.type
_entity_poly.pdbx_seq_one_letter_code
_entity_poly.pdbx_strand_id
1 'polypeptide(L)'
;KERFLIMNLILDDGYQFGLGAFETIPVYQGRPVWLEAHERRLRHTLEYLGIDLSSDWENHLWEYVYGMDKEDWVLKKITSDKNINFTSRANLYASMADRPGYVIALSSIRRNETSPLVRHKTFNYGDSILAKRQARAEGIDEPIFCNMQGQLTEGAVSNLFFIKNGRLYTPPVEAGLLPGIIRSYLCQCYDVIEKPLYPEDIRTFDECFLTNSLMGLMPVRRFGTVAFPVSSETQTAALFRRYEADKSLPFPFSIRRAGERPGRPCPSR
;
A
#
# COMPACT_ATOMS: atom_id res chain seq x y z
N LYS A 1 -7.11 3.08 31.24
CA LYS A 1 -5.87 3.86 31.52
C LYS A 1 -4.85 3.38 30.51
N GLU A 2 -4.63 4.15 29.45
CA GLU A 2 -3.54 3.92 28.51
C GLU A 2 -2.24 4.09 29.29
N ARG A 3 -1.46 3.02 29.40
CA ARG A 3 -0.07 3.13 29.86
C ARG A 3 0.68 3.82 28.73
N PHE A 4 0.96 5.09 28.90
CA PHE A 4 2.01 5.76 28.13
C PHE A 4 3.33 5.11 28.50
N LEU A 5 3.77 4.11 27.73
CA LEU A 5 5.17 3.71 27.71
C LEU A 5 5.92 4.93 27.16
N ILE A 6 6.74 5.55 27.98
CA ILE A 6 7.71 6.55 27.53
C ILE A 6 8.70 5.75 26.67
N MET A 7 8.47 5.77 25.35
CA MET A 7 9.45 5.25 24.39
C MET A 7 10.56 6.30 24.31
N ASN A 8 11.74 5.95 24.80
CA ASN A 8 12.92 6.79 24.62
C ASN A 8 13.34 6.71 23.15
N LEU A 9 13.03 7.74 22.37
CA LEU A 9 13.54 7.90 21.03
C LEU A 9 14.93 8.53 21.10
N ILE A 10 15.90 7.89 20.44
CA ILE A 10 17.23 8.46 20.28
C ILE A 10 17.16 9.45 19.11
N LEU A 11 17.63 10.66 19.35
CA LEU A 11 17.71 11.69 18.30
C LEU A 11 18.69 11.26 17.23
N ASP A 12 18.20 11.09 16.00
CA ASP A 12 18.95 10.68 14.83
C ASP A 12 18.42 11.38 13.55
N ASP A 13 18.97 11.03 12.41
CA ASP A 13 18.58 11.59 11.11
C ASP A 13 17.14 11.22 10.71
N GLY A 14 16.58 10.14 11.27
CA GLY A 14 15.19 9.79 11.11
C GLY A 14 14.26 10.84 11.68
N TYR A 15 14.55 11.31 12.90
CA TYR A 15 13.79 12.37 13.55
C TYR A 15 14.06 13.74 12.92
N GLN A 16 15.33 14.08 12.62
CA GLN A 16 15.73 15.41 12.16
C GLN A 16 15.37 15.66 10.69
N PHE A 17 15.53 14.68 9.82
CA PHE A 17 15.45 14.84 8.36
C PHE A 17 14.47 13.88 7.69
N GLY A 18 13.79 13.02 8.47
CA GLY A 18 12.89 12.01 7.91
C GLY A 18 13.62 10.83 7.25
N LEU A 19 14.92 10.63 7.52
CA LEU A 19 15.70 9.51 7.03
C LEU A 19 15.47 8.26 7.87
N GLY A 20 14.32 7.67 7.68
CA GLY A 20 13.88 6.43 8.28
C GLY A 20 12.78 5.81 7.44
N ALA A 21 12.41 4.60 7.75
CA ALA A 21 11.42 3.83 7.01
C ALA A 21 10.40 3.18 7.94
N PHE A 22 9.21 2.88 7.41
CA PHE A 22 8.20 2.17 8.17
C PHE A 22 7.45 1.17 7.31
N GLU A 23 6.93 0.13 7.96
CA GLU A 23 5.98 -0.79 7.39
C GLU A 23 4.68 -0.80 8.19
N THR A 24 3.59 -1.12 7.50
CA THR A 24 2.27 -1.24 8.11
C THR A 24 1.66 -2.54 7.61
N ILE A 25 1.60 -3.52 8.48
CA ILE A 25 1.37 -4.92 8.16
C ILE A 25 0.08 -5.37 8.84
N PRO A 26 -0.91 -5.89 8.11
CA PRO A 26 -2.05 -6.51 8.76
C PRO A 26 -1.62 -7.82 9.41
N VAL A 27 -2.07 -8.05 10.64
CA VAL A 27 -1.98 -9.34 11.30
C VAL A 27 -3.35 -9.99 11.21
N TYR A 28 -3.42 -11.20 10.70
CA TYR A 28 -4.63 -11.99 10.52
C TYR A 28 -4.45 -13.33 11.21
N GLN A 29 -5.36 -13.67 12.12
CA GLN A 29 -5.27 -14.89 12.94
C GLN A 29 -3.89 -15.03 13.64
N GLY A 30 -3.41 -13.93 14.23
CA GLY A 30 -2.12 -13.88 14.92
C GLY A 30 -0.88 -13.93 14.02
N ARG A 31 -1.03 -13.93 12.69
CA ARG A 31 0.08 -14.00 11.74
C ARG A 31 0.17 -12.73 10.87
N PRO A 32 1.34 -12.09 10.78
CA PRO A 32 1.56 -11.00 9.85
C PRO A 32 1.39 -11.47 8.40
N VAL A 33 0.50 -10.80 7.66
CA VAL A 33 0.21 -11.13 6.25
C VAL A 33 1.40 -10.72 5.38
N TRP A 34 1.97 -11.68 4.65
CA TRP A 34 3.07 -11.46 3.70
C TRP A 34 4.27 -10.71 4.28
N LEU A 35 4.64 -11.06 5.51
CA LEU A 35 5.73 -10.42 6.24
C LEU A 35 7.01 -10.32 5.41
N GLU A 36 7.41 -11.38 4.71
CA GLU A 36 8.62 -11.41 3.88
C GLU A 36 8.61 -10.33 2.77
N ALA A 37 7.45 -10.05 2.17
CA ALA A 37 7.33 -9.01 1.16
C ALA A 37 7.51 -7.61 1.76
N HIS A 38 6.94 -7.37 2.95
CA HIS A 38 7.12 -6.15 3.72
C HIS A 38 8.58 -5.95 4.14
N GLU A 39 9.22 -6.99 4.66
CA GLU A 39 10.61 -6.95 5.09
C GLU A 39 11.57 -6.70 3.92
N ARG A 40 11.32 -7.32 2.77
CA ARG A 40 12.12 -7.05 1.56
C ARG A 40 12.04 -5.60 1.15
N ARG A 41 10.84 -5.00 1.14
CA ARG A 41 10.65 -3.59 0.81
C ARG A 41 11.31 -2.68 1.84
N LEU A 42 11.19 -3.01 3.13
CA LEU A 42 11.85 -2.26 4.19
C LEU A 42 13.38 -2.28 4.03
N ARG A 43 13.97 -3.47 3.85
CA ARG A 43 15.43 -3.62 3.63
C ARG A 43 15.89 -2.80 2.43
N HIS A 44 15.20 -2.89 1.29
CA HIS A 44 15.52 -2.09 0.11
C HIS A 44 15.49 -0.57 0.39
N THR A 45 14.54 -0.10 1.20
CA THR A 45 14.48 1.30 1.61
C THR A 45 15.64 1.66 2.54
N LEU A 46 15.97 0.82 3.52
CA LEU A 46 17.05 1.08 4.48
C LEU A 46 18.43 1.05 3.82
N GLU A 47 18.66 0.10 2.90
CA GLU A 47 19.87 0.04 2.07
C GLU A 47 20.05 1.34 1.27
N TYR A 48 18.96 1.84 0.66
CA TYR A 48 18.99 3.11 -0.07
C TYR A 48 19.34 4.31 0.84
N LEU A 49 18.85 4.29 2.08
CA LEU A 49 19.12 5.34 3.08
C LEU A 49 20.47 5.17 3.79
N GLY A 50 21.22 4.10 3.54
CA GLY A 50 22.47 3.78 4.23
C GLY A 50 22.30 3.42 5.69
N ILE A 51 21.15 2.81 6.06
CA ILE A 51 20.81 2.40 7.42
C ILE A 51 21.01 0.90 7.56
N ASP A 52 21.90 0.49 8.45
CA ASP A 52 22.12 -0.91 8.79
C ASP A 52 21.14 -1.39 9.87
N LEU A 53 20.42 -2.48 9.59
CA LEU A 53 19.62 -3.15 10.61
C LEU A 53 20.52 -4.00 11.52
N SER A 54 20.39 -3.83 12.84
CA SER A 54 20.99 -4.75 13.79
C SER A 54 20.44 -6.18 13.58
N SER A 55 21.25 -7.21 13.82
CA SER A 55 20.88 -8.61 13.60
C SER A 55 19.71 -9.11 14.47
N ASP A 56 19.40 -8.43 15.58
CA ASP A 56 18.42 -8.91 16.57
C ASP A 56 16.99 -8.41 16.35
N TRP A 57 16.75 -7.59 15.32
CA TRP A 57 15.43 -7.00 15.10
C TRP A 57 14.33 -8.03 14.83
N GLU A 58 14.66 -9.19 14.26
CA GLU A 58 13.69 -10.26 13.97
C GLU A 58 13.17 -10.90 15.26
N ASN A 59 14.04 -11.09 16.25
CA ASN A 59 13.64 -11.61 17.56
C ASN A 59 12.69 -10.63 18.26
N HIS A 60 13.00 -9.33 18.25
CA HIS A 60 12.15 -8.30 18.84
C HIS A 60 10.78 -8.20 18.13
N LEU A 61 10.75 -8.40 16.83
CA LEU A 61 9.49 -8.45 16.07
C LEU A 61 8.61 -9.59 16.56
N TRP A 62 9.16 -10.80 16.65
CA TRP A 62 8.38 -11.97 17.06
C TRP A 62 7.99 -11.92 18.53
N GLU A 63 8.84 -11.41 19.42
CA GLU A 63 8.47 -11.13 20.81
C GLU A 63 7.29 -10.17 20.89
N TYR A 64 7.30 -9.10 20.09
CA TYR A 64 6.20 -8.16 20.03
C TYR A 64 4.91 -8.80 19.49
N VAL A 65 4.99 -9.58 18.41
CA VAL A 65 3.84 -10.25 17.80
C VAL A 65 3.24 -11.28 18.76
N TYR A 66 4.06 -12.14 19.37
CA TYR A 66 3.57 -13.17 20.29
C TYR A 66 3.08 -12.61 21.63
N GLY A 67 3.54 -11.43 22.02
CA GLY A 67 3.06 -10.72 23.20
C GLY A 67 1.67 -10.07 23.03
N MET A 68 1.10 -10.11 21.83
CA MET A 68 -0.21 -9.52 21.55
C MET A 68 -1.33 -10.55 21.71
N ASP A 69 -2.24 -10.29 22.65
CA ASP A 69 -3.46 -11.10 22.88
C ASP A 69 -4.60 -10.65 21.94
N LYS A 70 -4.36 -10.72 20.63
CA LYS A 70 -5.32 -10.34 19.58
C LYS A 70 -5.04 -11.14 18.31
N GLU A 71 -6.10 -11.57 17.63
CA GLU A 71 -5.99 -12.30 16.37
C GLU A 71 -5.84 -11.36 15.15
N ASP A 72 -6.62 -10.26 15.10
CA ASP A 72 -6.66 -9.33 13.97
C ASP A 72 -6.30 -7.90 14.42
N TRP A 73 -5.18 -7.42 13.94
CA TRP A 73 -4.67 -6.09 14.26
C TRP A 73 -3.70 -5.58 13.19
N VAL A 74 -3.15 -4.39 13.40
CA VAL A 74 -2.16 -3.79 12.52
C VAL A 74 -0.84 -3.65 13.26
N LEU A 75 0.18 -4.28 12.75
CA LEU A 75 1.57 -4.06 13.14
C LEU A 75 2.15 -2.88 12.35
N LYS A 76 2.73 -1.91 13.04
CA LYS A 76 3.55 -0.89 12.41
C LYS A 76 4.98 -1.01 12.94
N LYS A 77 5.94 -1.25 12.05
CA LYS A 77 7.38 -1.22 12.30
C LYS A 77 7.92 0.12 11.83
N ILE A 78 8.67 0.79 12.67
CA ILE A 78 9.23 2.12 12.44
C ILE A 78 10.73 2.01 12.72
N THR A 79 11.56 2.33 11.73
CA THR A 79 13.01 2.10 11.79
C THR A 79 13.77 3.31 11.28
N SER A 80 14.77 3.73 12.03
CA SER A 80 15.78 4.72 11.64
C SER A 80 17.17 4.23 12.08
N ASP A 81 18.20 5.01 11.91
CA ASP A 81 19.58 4.62 12.25
C ASP A 81 19.73 4.10 13.68
N LYS A 82 19.11 4.77 14.65
CA LYS A 82 19.24 4.46 16.10
C LYS A 82 17.96 3.93 16.75
N ASN A 83 16.87 3.77 15.99
CA ASN A 83 15.60 3.40 16.57
C ASN A 83 14.92 2.28 15.77
N ILE A 84 14.43 1.27 16.50
CA ILE A 84 13.50 0.28 15.99
C ILE A 84 12.32 0.23 16.96
N ASN A 85 11.13 0.53 16.45
CA ASN A 85 9.92 0.59 17.26
C ASN A 85 8.78 -0.18 16.60
N PHE A 86 7.97 -0.83 17.43
CA PHE A 86 6.75 -1.50 17.01
C PHE A 86 5.56 -0.84 17.69
N THR A 87 4.49 -0.64 16.93
CA THR A 87 3.21 -0.19 17.48
C THR A 87 2.08 -1.04 16.91
N SER A 88 0.98 -1.10 17.65
CA SER A 88 -0.21 -1.84 17.25
C SER A 88 -1.46 -0.98 17.32
N ARG A 89 -2.43 -1.29 16.45
CA ARG A 89 -3.77 -0.70 16.49
C ARG A 89 -4.79 -1.66 15.87
N ALA A 90 -6.08 -1.39 16.06
CA ALA A 90 -7.13 -2.12 15.37
C ALA A 90 -7.04 -1.94 13.84
N ASN A 91 -7.38 -2.99 13.09
CA ASN A 91 -7.57 -2.89 11.65
C ASN A 91 -9.04 -2.52 11.37
N LEU A 92 -9.28 -1.27 11.03
CA LEU A 92 -10.63 -0.75 10.75
C LEU A 92 -11.28 -1.36 9.49
N TYR A 93 -10.52 -2.05 8.66
CA TYR A 93 -11.02 -2.71 7.44
C TYR A 93 -11.36 -4.18 7.66
N ALA A 94 -10.93 -4.81 8.77
CA ALA A 94 -11.15 -6.23 9.03
C ALA A 94 -12.63 -6.59 9.14
N SER A 95 -13.46 -5.70 9.70
CA SER A 95 -14.91 -5.88 9.88
C SER A 95 -15.74 -5.38 8.69
N MET A 96 -15.12 -4.90 7.62
CA MET A 96 -15.81 -4.34 6.46
C MET A 96 -16.25 -5.45 5.50
N ALA A 97 -17.31 -6.16 5.83
CA ALA A 97 -17.90 -7.19 4.95
C ALA A 97 -18.45 -6.56 3.65
N ASP A 98 -19.16 -5.42 3.79
CA ASP A 98 -19.62 -4.64 2.66
C ASP A 98 -18.62 -3.51 2.37
N ARG A 99 -18.13 -3.47 1.14
CA ARG A 99 -17.22 -2.42 0.67
C ARG A 99 -18.03 -1.37 -0.08
N PRO A 100 -18.40 -0.26 0.56
CA PRO A 100 -19.34 0.73 0.00
C PRO A 100 -18.77 1.51 -1.19
N GLY A 101 -17.50 1.28 -1.51
CA GLY A 101 -16.76 2.04 -2.51
C GLY A 101 -16.35 3.43 -2.03
N TYR A 102 -15.16 3.84 -2.40
CA TYR A 102 -14.61 5.14 -2.04
C TYR A 102 -15.04 6.23 -3.00
N VAL A 103 -15.18 7.44 -2.49
CA VAL A 103 -15.19 8.68 -3.25
C VAL A 103 -13.78 9.25 -3.24
N ILE A 104 -13.20 9.41 -4.42
CA ILE A 104 -11.84 9.91 -4.58
C ILE A 104 -11.81 11.16 -5.47
N ALA A 105 -10.79 11.98 -5.28
CA ALA A 105 -10.59 13.20 -6.08
C ALA A 105 -9.09 13.46 -6.31
N LEU A 106 -8.76 14.26 -7.31
CA LEU A 106 -7.39 14.70 -7.53
C LEU A 106 -6.95 15.64 -6.41
N SER A 107 -5.74 15.44 -5.94
CA SER A 107 -5.05 16.35 -5.02
C SER A 107 -4.45 17.53 -5.78
N SER A 108 -4.39 18.70 -5.15
CA SER A 108 -3.61 19.84 -5.64
C SER A 108 -2.09 19.62 -5.46
N ILE A 109 -1.69 18.77 -4.49
CA ILE A 109 -0.29 18.40 -4.27
C ILE A 109 0.16 17.47 -5.39
N ARG A 110 1.36 17.70 -5.93
CA ARG A 110 1.97 16.88 -6.98
C ARG A 110 3.07 16.01 -6.42
N ARG A 111 3.20 14.78 -6.97
CA ARG A 111 4.37 13.94 -6.72
C ARG A 111 5.53 14.40 -7.58
N ASN A 112 6.72 14.45 -6.99
CA ASN A 112 7.94 14.66 -7.75
C ASN A 112 8.50 13.29 -8.13
N GLU A 113 8.24 12.86 -9.37
CA GLU A 113 8.71 11.57 -9.90
C GLU A 113 10.23 11.47 -10.02
N THR A 114 10.94 12.62 -10.00
CA THR A 114 12.41 12.65 -10.02
C THR A 114 13.02 12.43 -8.63
N SER A 115 12.24 12.57 -7.55
CA SER A 115 12.69 12.27 -6.20
C SER A 115 12.78 10.76 -5.98
N PRO A 116 13.95 10.22 -5.61
CA PRO A 116 14.06 8.80 -5.30
C PRO A 116 13.18 8.39 -4.10
N LEU A 117 12.95 9.29 -3.15
CA LEU A 117 12.19 9.03 -1.93
C LEU A 117 10.72 8.65 -2.21
N VAL A 118 10.16 9.05 -3.35
CA VAL A 118 8.76 8.73 -3.71
C VAL A 118 8.53 7.23 -3.89
N ARG A 119 9.58 6.47 -4.20
CA ARG A 119 9.56 5.01 -4.40
C ARG A 119 9.86 4.21 -3.13
N HIS A 120 10.20 4.92 -2.04
CA HIS A 120 10.57 4.34 -0.76
C HIS A 120 9.54 4.69 0.33
N LYS A 121 9.31 3.74 1.25
CA LYS A 121 8.35 3.94 2.35
C LYS A 121 9.04 4.61 3.55
N THR A 122 9.46 5.86 3.35
CA THR A 122 10.23 6.66 4.32
C THR A 122 9.33 7.44 5.29
N PHE A 123 9.93 8.11 6.27
CA PHE A 123 9.24 9.05 7.18
C PHE A 123 8.77 10.33 6.47
N ASN A 124 9.22 10.61 5.23
CA ASN A 124 8.79 11.75 4.43
C ASN A 124 7.35 11.59 3.91
N TYR A 125 6.41 11.46 4.84
CA TYR A 125 5.00 11.17 4.56
C TYR A 125 4.08 12.38 4.78
N GLY A 126 4.66 13.57 5.00
CA GLY A 126 3.94 14.81 5.32
C GLY A 126 2.89 15.16 4.28
N ASP A 127 3.27 15.23 3.00
CA ASP A 127 2.36 15.54 1.89
C ASP A 127 1.16 14.57 1.82
N SER A 128 1.42 13.27 2.00
CA SER A 128 0.36 12.26 2.01
C SER A 128 -0.63 12.47 3.15
N ILE A 129 -0.15 12.75 4.34
CA ILE A 129 -1.01 12.94 5.53
C ILE A 129 -1.79 14.25 5.44
N LEU A 130 -1.15 15.33 4.98
CA LEU A 130 -1.82 16.63 4.80
C LEU A 130 -2.90 16.55 3.72
N ALA A 131 -2.59 15.98 2.56
CA ALA A 131 -3.58 15.76 1.50
C ALA A 131 -4.76 14.91 1.98
N LYS A 132 -4.49 13.85 2.75
CA LYS A 132 -5.56 12.99 3.31
C LYS A 132 -6.44 13.72 4.31
N ARG A 133 -5.86 14.57 5.16
CA ARG A 133 -6.62 15.41 6.10
C ARG A 133 -7.51 16.40 5.38
N GLN A 134 -6.99 17.06 4.35
CA GLN A 134 -7.76 17.99 3.52
C GLN A 134 -8.90 17.27 2.82
N ALA A 135 -8.62 16.18 2.11
CA ALA A 135 -9.62 15.37 1.40
C ALA A 135 -10.75 14.94 2.34
N ARG A 136 -10.41 14.47 3.55
CA ARG A 136 -11.41 14.08 4.56
C ARG A 136 -12.32 15.24 4.97
N ALA A 137 -11.80 16.44 5.10
CA ALA A 137 -12.60 17.63 5.43
C ALA A 137 -13.60 17.99 4.31
N GLU A 138 -13.31 17.56 3.06
CA GLU A 138 -14.15 17.72 1.87
C GLU A 138 -15.08 16.52 1.59
N GLY A 139 -15.11 15.52 2.49
CA GLY A 139 -15.89 14.28 2.31
C GLY A 139 -15.33 13.33 1.25
N ILE A 140 -14.03 13.44 0.96
CA ILE A 140 -13.29 12.57 0.03
C ILE A 140 -12.53 11.51 0.85
N ASP A 141 -12.70 10.24 0.46
CA ASP A 141 -12.10 9.11 1.19
C ASP A 141 -10.60 8.99 0.95
N GLU A 142 -10.14 9.27 -0.28
CA GLU A 142 -8.73 9.23 -0.66
C GLU A 142 -8.39 10.27 -1.73
N PRO A 143 -7.37 11.12 -1.52
CA PRO A 143 -6.86 12.00 -2.57
C PRO A 143 -5.93 11.22 -3.50
N ILE A 144 -5.98 11.50 -4.80
CA ILE A 144 -5.12 10.91 -5.83
C ILE A 144 -4.14 11.96 -6.33
N PHE A 145 -2.88 11.62 -6.36
CA PHE A 145 -1.82 12.50 -6.85
C PHE A 145 -1.60 12.33 -8.36
N CYS A 146 -1.24 13.44 -8.98
CA CYS A 146 -0.55 13.42 -10.26
C CYS A 146 0.92 13.79 -10.04
N ASN A 147 1.79 13.38 -10.96
CA ASN A 147 3.19 13.85 -11.00
C ASN A 147 3.31 15.23 -11.68
N MET A 148 4.54 15.71 -11.82
CA MET A 148 4.80 17.01 -12.46
C MET A 148 4.47 17.02 -13.95
N GLN A 149 4.39 15.84 -14.60
CA GLN A 149 3.98 15.68 -16.00
C GLN A 149 2.45 15.53 -16.17
N GLY A 150 1.67 15.63 -15.09
CA GLY A 150 0.22 15.48 -15.10
C GLY A 150 -0.28 14.03 -15.14
N GLN A 151 0.59 13.04 -15.07
CA GLN A 151 0.22 11.62 -15.03
C GLN A 151 -0.33 11.26 -13.65
N LEU A 152 -1.39 10.44 -13.61
CA LEU A 152 -1.87 9.81 -12.38
C LEU A 152 -0.78 8.93 -11.77
N THR A 153 -0.66 8.95 -10.44
CA THR A 153 0.32 8.14 -9.72
C THR A 153 -0.35 7.20 -8.71
N GLU A 154 -0.64 7.67 -7.53
CA GLU A 154 -1.13 6.90 -6.40
C GLU A 154 -2.03 7.73 -5.50
N GLY A 155 -2.70 7.10 -4.54
CA GLY A 155 -3.36 7.80 -3.44
C GLY A 155 -2.38 8.17 -2.31
N ALA A 156 -2.89 8.88 -1.29
CA ALA A 156 -2.08 9.25 -0.12
C ALA A 156 -1.52 8.02 0.62
N VAL A 157 -2.28 6.91 0.64
CA VAL A 157 -1.89 5.67 1.31
C VAL A 157 -2.20 4.41 0.49
N SER A 158 -2.42 4.54 -0.82
CA SER A 158 -2.92 3.47 -1.69
C SER A 158 -2.34 3.57 -3.11
N ASN A 159 -2.30 2.44 -3.84
CA ASN A 159 -2.06 2.45 -5.28
C ASN A 159 -3.38 2.43 -6.04
N LEU A 160 -3.36 2.96 -7.25
CA LEU A 160 -4.53 3.17 -8.12
C LEU A 160 -4.55 2.14 -9.24
N PHE A 161 -5.71 1.52 -9.44
CA PHE A 161 -5.97 0.59 -10.51
C PHE A 161 -7.27 0.91 -11.24
N PHE A 162 -7.30 0.55 -12.51
CA PHE A 162 -8.48 0.61 -13.37
C PHE A 162 -8.70 -0.73 -14.08
N ILE A 163 -9.93 -0.97 -14.50
CA ILE A 163 -10.31 -2.08 -15.34
C ILE A 163 -10.96 -1.55 -16.62
N LYS A 164 -10.60 -2.13 -17.75
CA LYS A 164 -11.22 -1.87 -19.05
C LYS A 164 -11.25 -3.14 -19.88
N ASN A 165 -12.44 -3.54 -20.34
CA ASN A 165 -12.63 -4.76 -21.11
C ASN A 165 -11.97 -6.00 -20.46
N GLY A 166 -12.13 -6.13 -19.15
CA GLY A 166 -11.58 -7.23 -18.35
C GLY A 166 -10.07 -7.18 -18.08
N ARG A 167 -9.35 -6.16 -18.56
CA ARG A 167 -7.90 -6.00 -18.33
C ARG A 167 -7.62 -4.98 -17.24
N LEU A 168 -6.58 -5.26 -16.46
CA LEU A 168 -6.11 -4.40 -15.38
C LEU A 168 -5.10 -3.35 -15.89
N TYR A 169 -5.23 -2.13 -15.40
CA TYR A 169 -4.34 -1.02 -15.70
C TYR A 169 -3.90 -0.34 -14.42
N THR A 170 -2.64 0.09 -14.36
CA THR A 170 -2.10 0.87 -13.23
C THR A 170 -0.99 1.81 -13.73
N PRO A 171 -0.78 2.96 -13.09
CA PRO A 171 0.39 3.78 -13.37
C PRO A 171 1.69 3.01 -13.11
N PRO A 172 2.74 3.21 -13.92
CA PRO A 172 4.05 2.59 -13.71
C PRO A 172 4.76 3.23 -12.51
N VAL A 173 5.71 2.50 -11.92
CA VAL A 173 6.47 2.99 -10.75
C VAL A 173 7.27 4.26 -11.11
N GLU A 174 7.70 4.38 -12.36
CA GLU A 174 8.43 5.52 -12.90
C GLU A 174 7.61 6.81 -12.86
N ALA A 175 6.28 6.73 -12.84
CA ALA A 175 5.40 7.89 -12.65
C ALA A 175 5.56 8.55 -11.28
N GLY A 176 6.29 7.94 -10.34
CA GLY A 176 6.57 8.48 -9.01
C GLY A 176 5.57 8.00 -7.97
N LEU A 177 5.54 6.69 -7.75
CA LEU A 177 4.69 6.06 -6.75
C LEU A 177 5.43 4.97 -5.97
N LEU A 178 4.89 4.65 -4.79
CA LEU A 178 5.39 3.54 -3.98
C LEU A 178 4.99 2.20 -4.60
N PRO A 179 5.92 1.24 -4.82
CA PRO A 179 5.59 -0.12 -5.20
C PRO A 179 4.91 -0.87 -4.03
N GLY A 180 3.57 -0.80 -3.97
CA GLY A 180 2.78 -1.39 -2.90
C GLY A 180 2.79 -2.92 -2.92
N ILE A 181 2.64 -3.55 -1.74
CA ILE A 181 2.63 -5.02 -1.63
C ILE A 181 1.45 -5.63 -2.41
N ILE A 182 0.24 -5.07 -2.26
CA ILE A 182 -0.93 -5.56 -3.01
C ILE A 182 -0.79 -5.25 -4.51
N ARG A 183 -0.22 -4.09 -4.87
CA ARG A 183 0.11 -3.78 -6.27
C ARG A 183 1.04 -4.84 -6.85
N SER A 184 2.11 -5.19 -6.13
CA SER A 184 3.06 -6.22 -6.55
C SER A 184 2.41 -7.59 -6.71
N TYR A 185 1.53 -7.98 -5.77
CA TYR A 185 0.73 -9.20 -5.86
C TYR A 185 -0.11 -9.22 -7.14
N LEU A 186 -0.86 -8.15 -7.43
CA LEU A 186 -1.69 -8.08 -8.64
C LEU A 186 -0.84 -8.17 -9.92
N CYS A 187 0.27 -7.42 -9.99
CA CYS A 187 1.16 -7.43 -11.15
C CYS A 187 1.86 -8.80 -11.37
N GLN A 188 2.00 -9.62 -10.33
CA GLN A 188 2.59 -10.96 -10.44
C GLN A 188 1.56 -12.02 -10.81
N CYS A 189 0.34 -11.91 -10.27
CA CYS A 189 -0.69 -12.93 -10.45
C CYS A 189 -1.60 -12.68 -11.66
N TYR A 190 -1.64 -11.47 -12.20
CA TYR A 190 -2.55 -11.09 -13.28
C TYR A 190 -1.83 -10.36 -14.41
N ASP A 191 -2.46 -10.34 -15.59
CA ASP A 191 -2.00 -9.54 -16.73
C ASP A 191 -2.36 -8.07 -16.49
N VAL A 192 -1.45 -7.33 -15.83
CA VAL A 192 -1.60 -5.91 -15.53
C VAL A 192 -0.81 -5.09 -16.54
N ILE A 193 -1.46 -4.13 -17.17
CA ILE A 193 -0.85 -3.18 -18.09
C ILE A 193 -0.38 -1.96 -17.30
N GLU A 194 0.92 -1.87 -17.10
CA GLU A 194 1.57 -0.69 -16.50
C GLU A 194 1.86 0.34 -17.60
N LYS A 195 1.19 1.49 -17.53
CA LYS A 195 1.39 2.58 -18.50
C LYS A 195 1.05 3.95 -17.88
N PRO A 196 1.60 5.05 -18.42
CA PRO A 196 1.14 6.38 -18.07
C PRO A 196 -0.38 6.51 -18.26
N LEU A 197 -1.06 7.06 -17.25
CA LEU A 197 -2.49 7.34 -17.22
C LEU A 197 -2.69 8.81 -16.87
N TYR A 198 -3.69 9.42 -17.45
CA TYR A 198 -4.00 10.85 -17.26
C TYR A 198 -5.43 11.04 -16.73
N PRO A 199 -5.73 12.19 -16.11
CA PRO A 199 -7.08 12.48 -15.61
C PRO A 199 -8.18 12.34 -16.67
N GLU A 200 -7.90 12.67 -17.93
CA GLU A 200 -8.84 12.54 -19.05
C GLU A 200 -9.16 11.08 -19.41
N ASP A 201 -8.27 10.12 -19.09
CA ASP A 201 -8.47 8.69 -19.33
C ASP A 201 -9.53 8.09 -18.39
N ILE A 202 -9.77 8.68 -17.21
CA ILE A 202 -10.59 8.12 -16.14
C ILE A 202 -11.96 7.66 -16.65
N ARG A 203 -12.61 8.49 -17.49
CA ARG A 203 -13.95 8.23 -18.04
C ARG A 203 -14.00 7.05 -19.03
N THR A 204 -12.85 6.54 -19.46
CA THR A 204 -12.77 5.46 -20.46
C THR A 204 -12.71 4.08 -19.83
N PHE A 205 -12.61 3.99 -18.48
CA PHE A 205 -12.52 2.75 -17.75
C PHE A 205 -13.87 2.28 -17.22
N ASP A 206 -14.02 0.97 -17.09
CA ASP A 206 -15.24 0.32 -16.63
C ASP A 206 -15.35 0.30 -15.10
N GLU A 207 -14.20 0.06 -14.42
CA GLU A 207 -14.09 0.03 -12.96
C GLU A 207 -12.82 0.75 -12.51
N CYS A 208 -12.84 1.22 -11.26
CA CYS A 208 -11.69 1.81 -10.58
C CYS A 208 -11.60 1.24 -9.15
N PHE A 209 -10.39 0.95 -8.68
CA PHE A 209 -10.17 0.53 -7.30
C PHE A 209 -8.81 0.95 -6.77
N LEU A 210 -8.70 0.99 -5.45
CA LEU A 210 -7.48 1.30 -4.72
C LEU A 210 -6.97 0.08 -3.98
N THR A 211 -5.65 0.03 -3.73
CA THR A 211 -5.04 -1.07 -2.99
C THR A 211 -4.09 -0.58 -1.91
N ASN A 212 -4.13 -1.19 -0.75
CA ASN A 212 -3.05 -1.16 0.24
C ASN A 212 -3.11 -2.41 1.13
N SER A 213 -2.07 -2.64 1.91
CA SER A 213 -1.95 -3.87 2.73
C SER A 213 -3.06 -4.04 3.76
N LEU A 214 -3.65 -2.95 4.28
CA LEU A 214 -4.68 -3.03 5.33
C LEU A 214 -6.09 -3.24 4.78
N MET A 215 -6.42 -2.57 3.68
CA MET A 215 -7.75 -2.66 3.07
C MET A 215 -7.85 -3.71 1.96
N GLY A 216 -6.72 -4.30 1.52
CA GLY A 216 -6.71 -5.13 0.32
C GLY A 216 -7.08 -4.31 -0.90
N LEU A 217 -8.18 -4.68 -1.57
CA LEU A 217 -8.75 -3.95 -2.69
C LEU A 217 -10.01 -3.19 -2.23
N MET A 218 -10.09 -1.90 -2.51
CA MET A 218 -11.23 -1.05 -2.20
C MET A 218 -11.81 -0.50 -3.51
N PRO A 219 -13.05 -0.85 -3.88
CA PRO A 219 -13.67 -0.30 -5.07
C PRO A 219 -13.84 1.22 -4.94
N VAL A 220 -13.83 1.92 -6.06
CA VAL A 220 -14.11 3.34 -6.15
C VAL A 220 -15.49 3.50 -6.77
N ARG A 221 -16.43 4.13 -6.08
CA ARG A 221 -17.77 4.44 -6.60
C ARG A 221 -17.83 5.76 -7.35
N ARG A 222 -16.87 6.67 -7.09
CA ARG A 222 -16.77 7.95 -7.77
C ARG A 222 -15.35 8.51 -7.73
N PHE A 223 -14.85 8.90 -8.89
CA PHE A 223 -13.60 9.66 -9.04
C PHE A 223 -13.90 11.04 -9.65
N GLY A 224 -13.82 12.08 -8.84
CA GLY A 224 -14.28 13.41 -9.23
C GLY A 224 -15.75 13.39 -9.64
N THR A 225 -16.04 13.60 -10.94
CA THR A 225 -17.39 13.54 -11.53
C THR A 225 -17.73 12.18 -12.17
N VAL A 226 -16.76 11.27 -12.30
CA VAL A 226 -16.96 9.97 -12.96
C VAL A 226 -17.44 8.95 -11.93
N ALA A 227 -18.59 8.32 -12.17
CA ALA A 227 -19.13 7.22 -11.36
C ALA A 227 -18.69 5.87 -11.90
N PHE A 228 -18.43 4.92 -10.99
CA PHE A 228 -18.09 3.55 -11.31
C PHE A 228 -19.04 2.57 -10.59
N PRO A 229 -19.30 1.37 -11.16
CA PRO A 229 -20.12 0.37 -10.53
C PRO A 229 -19.44 -0.20 -9.29
N VAL A 230 -20.25 -0.44 -8.25
CA VAL A 230 -19.81 -1.15 -7.04
C VAL A 230 -20.87 -2.19 -6.72
N SER A 231 -20.56 -3.46 -6.96
CA SER A 231 -21.43 -4.59 -6.63
C SER A 231 -20.62 -5.87 -6.42
N SER A 232 -21.25 -6.93 -5.95
CA SER A 232 -20.63 -8.26 -5.80
C SER A 232 -20.24 -8.91 -7.15
N GLU A 233 -20.80 -8.42 -8.26
CA GLU A 233 -20.60 -8.96 -9.61
C GLU A 233 -19.44 -8.28 -10.36
N THR A 234 -18.89 -7.19 -9.83
CA THR A 234 -17.75 -6.49 -10.46
C THR A 234 -16.49 -7.35 -10.46
N GLN A 235 -15.61 -7.10 -11.42
CA GLN A 235 -14.31 -7.75 -11.46
C GLN A 235 -13.46 -7.37 -10.24
N THR A 236 -13.56 -6.14 -9.75
CA THR A 236 -12.93 -5.70 -8.49
C THR A 236 -13.36 -6.59 -7.31
N ALA A 237 -14.65 -6.92 -7.20
CA ALA A 237 -15.14 -7.80 -6.13
C ALA A 237 -14.61 -9.24 -6.29
N ALA A 238 -14.50 -9.75 -7.52
CA ALA A 238 -13.91 -11.06 -7.78
C ALA A 238 -12.42 -11.11 -7.41
N LEU A 239 -11.67 -10.07 -7.77
CA LEU A 239 -10.26 -9.92 -7.38
C LEU A 239 -10.08 -9.83 -5.86
N PHE A 240 -10.98 -9.11 -5.18
CA PHE A 240 -10.95 -9.02 -3.72
C PHE A 240 -11.19 -10.36 -3.05
N ARG A 241 -12.20 -11.14 -3.48
CA ARG A 241 -12.42 -12.50 -2.97
C ARG A 241 -11.21 -13.40 -3.15
N ARG A 242 -10.54 -13.29 -4.30
CA ARG A 242 -9.30 -14.05 -4.54
C ARG A 242 -8.17 -13.63 -3.62
N TYR A 243 -7.95 -12.33 -3.45
CA TYR A 243 -6.97 -11.80 -2.49
C TYR A 243 -7.24 -12.32 -1.06
N GLU A 244 -8.50 -12.29 -0.61
CA GLU A 244 -8.88 -12.78 0.72
C GLU A 244 -8.55 -14.27 0.91
N ALA A 245 -8.70 -15.08 -0.12
CA ALA A 245 -8.30 -16.49 -0.10
C ALA A 245 -6.76 -16.66 -0.10
N ASP A 246 -6.05 -15.80 -0.82
CA ASP A 246 -4.61 -15.91 -1.01
C ASP A 246 -3.79 -15.29 0.13
N LYS A 247 -4.34 -14.35 0.91
CA LYS A 247 -3.59 -13.59 1.95
C LYS A 247 -3.03 -14.47 3.08
N SER A 248 -3.57 -15.67 3.29
CA SER A 248 -3.07 -16.66 4.26
C SER A 248 -1.98 -17.57 3.69
N LEU A 249 -1.76 -17.52 2.36
CA LEU A 249 -0.72 -18.26 1.67
C LEU A 249 0.58 -17.46 1.63
N PRO A 250 1.75 -18.09 1.37
CA PRO A 250 2.98 -17.37 1.10
C PRO A 250 2.81 -16.38 -0.05
N PHE A 251 3.48 -15.23 0.03
CA PHE A 251 3.46 -14.24 -1.04
C PHE A 251 3.98 -14.86 -2.34
N PRO A 252 3.29 -14.69 -3.48
CA PRO A 252 3.71 -15.28 -4.75
C PRO A 252 4.92 -14.53 -5.32
N PHE A 253 6.12 -14.87 -4.82
CA PHE A 253 7.36 -14.39 -5.41
C PHE A 253 7.64 -15.16 -6.70
N SER A 254 7.10 -14.70 -7.83
CA SER A 254 7.56 -15.20 -9.11
C SER A 254 8.97 -14.67 -9.37
N ILE A 255 9.92 -15.58 -9.53
CA ILE A 255 11.20 -15.28 -10.17
C ILE A 255 10.87 -15.01 -11.64
N ARG A 256 10.52 -13.80 -12.02
CA ARG A 256 10.51 -13.41 -13.42
C ARG A 256 11.96 -13.41 -13.90
N ARG A 257 12.36 -14.44 -14.63
CA ARG A 257 13.56 -14.36 -15.44
C ARG A 257 13.27 -13.33 -16.54
N ALA A 258 14.18 -12.39 -16.74
CA ALA A 258 14.10 -11.43 -17.84
C ALA A 258 13.86 -12.18 -19.15
N GLY A 259 12.70 -11.97 -19.82
CA GLY A 259 12.33 -12.58 -21.09
C GLY A 259 11.11 -13.51 -21.11
N GLU A 260 10.50 -13.84 -19.95
CA GLU A 260 9.29 -14.66 -19.94
C GLU A 260 8.02 -13.78 -20.06
N ARG A 261 7.17 -14.14 -21.05
CA ARG A 261 5.83 -13.56 -21.20
C ARG A 261 4.99 -13.86 -19.93
N PRO A 262 4.00 -13.02 -19.60
CA PRO A 262 3.10 -13.28 -18.47
C PRO A 262 2.48 -14.66 -18.66
N GLY A 263 2.96 -15.61 -17.89
CA GLY A 263 2.53 -16.99 -17.95
C GLY A 263 1.66 -17.33 -16.76
N ARG A 264 0.47 -17.78 -17.08
CA ARG A 264 -0.54 -18.52 -16.31
C ARG A 264 -1.02 -17.88 -15.01
N PRO A 265 -2.35 -17.85 -14.80
CA PRO A 265 -2.94 -17.48 -13.53
C PRO A 265 -2.37 -18.36 -12.41
N CYS A 266 -2.23 -17.74 -11.22
CA CYS A 266 -1.89 -18.44 -9.99
C CYS A 266 -2.68 -19.76 -9.94
N PRO A 267 -2.05 -20.93 -9.66
CA PRO A 267 -2.71 -22.21 -9.81
C PRO A 267 -4.01 -22.26 -8.99
N SER A 268 -5.11 -22.48 -9.66
CA SER A 268 -6.35 -22.90 -9.03
C SER A 268 -6.12 -24.25 -8.36
N ARG A 269 -6.20 -24.31 -7.04
CA ARG A 269 -6.56 -25.52 -6.32
C ARG A 269 -8.00 -25.42 -5.85
#